data_104862e609ac7e6947268eed1ae547f0
#
_entry.id   104862e609ac7e6947268eed1ae547f0
#
_cell.length_a   1.000
_cell.length_b   1.000
_cell.length_c   1.000
_cell.angle_alpha   90.00
_cell.angle_beta   90.00
_cell.angle_gamma   90.00
#
_symmetry.space_group_name_H-M   'P 1'
#
loop_
_entity.id
_entity.type
_entity.pdbx_description
1 polymer ?
#
loop_
_entity_poly.entity_id
_entity_poly.type
_entity_poly.pdbx_seq_one_letter_code
_entity_poly.pdbx_strand_id
1 'polypeptide(L)'
;RLVGRAAQIEQGLEVLRLTLLGPTREELQAWGTDAHVREEWCNAQSFFALKDKAGAAIAVEDFFEIFLLDDGPQDVHGARIEQVGWDQFKLTADGESVDVDFTDDLRVDPPYPLHPVQTPSAPITFGLDVLGGASGFSVEEASTGLLLNFNGALMLIDSIPFLDQHLAARGLSKNQVSSILLTHLHDDH
;
A
#
# COMPACT_ATOMS: atom_id res chain seq x y z
N ARG A 1 3.70 -2.83 14.04
CA ARG A 1 3.23 -1.98 15.16
C ARG A 1 2.39 -0.85 14.60
N LEU A 2 1.30 -0.54 15.29
CA LEU A 2 0.44 0.59 14.95
C LEU A 2 0.44 1.56 16.15
N VAL A 3 0.72 2.83 15.88
CA VAL A 3 0.75 3.89 16.89
C VAL A 3 -0.13 5.02 16.41
N GLY A 4 -1.12 5.41 17.19
CA GLY A 4 -2.05 6.47 16.79
C GLY A 4 -3.20 6.64 17.76
N ARG A 5 -4.16 7.49 17.40
CA ARG A 5 -5.42 7.60 18.14
C ARG A 5 -6.32 6.41 17.84
N ALA A 6 -7.18 6.06 18.77
CA ALA A 6 -8.10 4.93 18.65
C ALA A 6 -8.89 4.97 17.32
N ALA A 7 -9.44 6.12 16.95
CA ALA A 7 -10.19 6.27 15.70
C ALA A 7 -9.32 6.08 14.44
N GLN A 8 -8.06 6.52 14.46
CA GLN A 8 -7.13 6.32 13.34
C GLN A 8 -6.70 4.85 13.22
N ILE A 9 -6.43 4.21 14.35
CA ILE A 9 -6.09 2.77 14.40
C ILE A 9 -7.27 1.94 13.90
N GLU A 10 -8.50 2.21 14.39
CA GLU A 10 -9.71 1.52 13.95
C GLU A 10 -9.92 1.63 12.44
N GLN A 11 -9.79 2.86 11.89
CA GLN A 11 -9.90 3.09 10.44
C GLN A 11 -8.79 2.36 9.66
N GLY A 12 -7.55 2.41 10.15
CA GLY A 12 -6.42 1.72 9.53
C GLY A 12 -6.58 0.20 9.54
N LEU A 13 -7.05 -0.38 10.65
CA LEU A 13 -7.34 -1.81 10.76
C LEU A 13 -8.49 -2.23 9.84
N GLU A 14 -9.50 -1.38 9.68
CA GLU A 14 -10.61 -1.65 8.76
C GLU A 14 -10.14 -1.68 7.29
N VAL A 15 -9.30 -0.73 6.88
CA VAL A 15 -8.68 -0.74 5.54
C VAL A 15 -7.85 -2.01 5.35
N LEU A 16 -7.00 -2.35 6.32
CA LEU A 16 -6.19 -3.57 6.27
C LEU A 16 -7.05 -4.84 6.24
N ARG A 17 -8.15 -4.86 7.00
CA ARG A 17 -9.10 -5.99 6.98
C ARG A 17 -9.70 -6.18 5.59
N LEU A 18 -10.19 -5.09 4.99
CA LEU A 18 -10.77 -5.15 3.64
C LEU A 18 -9.74 -5.58 2.60
N THR A 19 -8.51 -5.08 2.71
CA THR A 19 -7.41 -5.40 1.78
C THR A 19 -6.93 -6.85 1.93
N LEU A 20 -6.73 -7.32 3.16
CA LEU A 20 -6.13 -8.64 3.42
C LEU A 20 -7.15 -9.77 3.48
N LEU A 21 -8.33 -9.50 4.03
CA LEU A 21 -9.37 -10.51 4.27
C LEU A 21 -10.59 -10.32 3.37
N GLY A 22 -10.76 -9.13 2.78
CA GLY A 22 -11.92 -8.78 1.96
C GLY A 22 -13.19 -8.52 2.76
N PRO A 23 -14.31 -8.22 2.07
CA PRO A 23 -15.58 -7.91 2.70
C PRO A 23 -16.21 -9.15 3.34
N THR A 24 -16.92 -8.95 4.45
CA THR A 24 -17.69 -9.99 5.11
C THR A 24 -18.93 -10.39 4.29
N ARG A 25 -19.54 -11.51 4.62
CA ARG A 25 -20.80 -11.97 4.00
C ARG A 25 -21.93 -10.93 4.18
N GLU A 26 -21.99 -10.32 5.34
CA GLU A 26 -22.98 -9.31 5.70
C GLU A 26 -22.79 -8.02 4.89
N GLU A 27 -21.55 -7.59 4.72
CA GLU A 27 -21.21 -6.44 3.87
C GLU A 27 -21.56 -6.69 2.41
N LEU A 28 -21.19 -7.85 1.87
CA LEU A 28 -21.55 -8.26 0.51
C LEU A 28 -23.07 -8.28 0.32
N GLN A 29 -23.81 -8.71 1.33
CA GLN A 29 -25.27 -8.71 1.29
C GLN A 29 -25.83 -7.28 1.32
N ALA A 30 -25.28 -6.42 2.18
CA ALA A 30 -25.67 -5.02 2.29
C ALA A 30 -25.40 -4.24 0.98
N TRP A 31 -24.35 -4.59 0.26
CA TRP A 31 -24.02 -4.04 -1.07
C TRP A 31 -24.87 -4.60 -2.20
N GLY A 32 -25.79 -5.52 -1.90
CA GLY A 32 -26.72 -6.10 -2.91
C GLY A 32 -26.06 -7.12 -3.83
N THR A 33 -24.92 -7.70 -3.42
CA THR A 33 -24.22 -8.72 -4.20
C THR A 33 -25.12 -9.95 -4.39
N ASP A 34 -25.15 -10.49 -5.61
CA ASP A 34 -25.87 -11.72 -5.94
C ASP A 34 -25.50 -12.89 -5.01
N ALA A 35 -26.48 -13.73 -4.65
CA ALA A 35 -26.29 -14.79 -3.68
C ALA A 35 -25.21 -15.81 -4.12
N HIS A 36 -25.15 -16.14 -5.42
CA HIS A 36 -24.16 -17.08 -5.95
C HIS A 36 -22.75 -16.46 -5.90
N VAL A 37 -22.61 -15.21 -6.36
CA VAL A 37 -21.34 -14.47 -6.31
C VAL A 37 -20.86 -14.32 -4.86
N ARG A 38 -21.77 -14.00 -3.93
CA ARG A 38 -21.44 -13.90 -2.50
C ARG A 38 -20.92 -15.23 -1.92
N GLU A 39 -21.52 -16.35 -2.32
CA GLU A 39 -21.06 -17.67 -1.88
C GLU A 39 -19.66 -17.99 -2.42
N GLU A 40 -19.43 -17.72 -3.71
CA GLU A 40 -18.09 -17.91 -4.32
C GLU A 40 -17.03 -17.07 -3.64
N TRP A 41 -17.32 -15.81 -3.32
CA TRP A 41 -16.40 -14.92 -2.59
C TRP A 41 -16.09 -15.45 -1.19
N CYS A 42 -17.10 -15.83 -0.41
CA CYS A 42 -16.89 -16.39 0.92
C CYS A 42 -16.06 -17.69 0.89
N ASN A 43 -16.26 -18.51 -0.11
CA ASN A 43 -15.47 -19.74 -0.29
C ASN A 43 -14.01 -19.40 -0.63
N ALA A 44 -13.77 -18.44 -1.54
CA ALA A 44 -12.43 -17.96 -1.89
C ALA A 44 -11.72 -17.36 -0.67
N GLN A 45 -12.39 -16.49 0.07
CA GLN A 45 -11.84 -15.91 1.31
C GLN A 45 -11.46 -17.00 2.32
N SER A 46 -12.34 -17.98 2.55
CA SER A 46 -12.05 -19.10 3.46
C SER A 46 -10.84 -19.93 3.02
N PHE A 47 -10.64 -20.07 1.71
CA PHE A 47 -9.50 -20.79 1.15
C PHE A 47 -8.19 -20.01 1.33
N PHE A 48 -8.20 -18.70 1.00
CA PHE A 48 -7.01 -17.84 1.06
C PHE A 48 -6.75 -17.23 2.44
N ALA A 49 -7.70 -17.33 3.40
CA ALA A 49 -7.54 -16.78 4.73
C ALA A 49 -6.22 -17.23 5.38
N LEU A 50 -5.52 -16.28 5.97
CA LEU A 50 -4.37 -16.58 6.81
C LEU A 50 -4.83 -17.36 8.05
N LYS A 51 -4.15 -18.45 8.34
CA LYS A 51 -4.53 -19.37 9.42
C LYS A 51 -3.36 -19.59 10.36
N ASP A 52 -3.68 -19.73 11.61
CA ASP A 52 -2.72 -20.13 12.63
C ASP A 52 -2.33 -21.63 12.48
N LYS A 53 -1.44 -22.10 13.35
CA LYS A 53 -1.00 -23.49 13.35
C LYS A 53 -2.12 -24.50 13.67
N ALA A 54 -3.23 -24.05 14.25
CA ALA A 54 -4.41 -24.87 14.54
C ALA A 54 -5.44 -24.83 13.40
N GLY A 55 -5.21 -24.02 12.35
CA GLY A 55 -6.09 -23.85 11.21
C GLY A 55 -7.21 -22.83 11.42
N ALA A 56 -7.19 -22.07 12.49
CA ALA A 56 -8.13 -20.97 12.74
C ALA A 56 -7.69 -19.73 11.95
N ALA A 57 -8.66 -18.99 11.40
CA ALA A 57 -8.37 -17.72 10.72
C ALA A 57 -7.79 -16.71 11.73
N ILE A 58 -6.75 -16.00 11.30
CA ILE A 58 -6.08 -14.97 12.09
C ILE A 58 -6.79 -13.64 11.81
N ALA A 59 -7.17 -12.92 12.87
CA ALA A 59 -7.73 -11.58 12.73
C ALA A 59 -6.61 -10.57 12.39
N VAL A 60 -6.98 -9.48 11.72
CA VAL A 60 -6.00 -8.44 11.31
C VAL A 60 -5.31 -7.84 12.54
N GLU A 61 -6.02 -7.65 13.62
CA GLU A 61 -5.51 -7.11 14.88
C GLU A 61 -4.38 -7.95 15.47
N ASP A 62 -4.42 -9.27 15.25
CA ASP A 62 -3.43 -10.22 15.78
C ASP A 62 -2.03 -10.07 15.13
N PHE A 63 -1.95 -9.34 14.00
CA PHE A 63 -0.67 -9.05 13.35
C PHE A 63 0.06 -7.86 13.97
N PHE A 64 -0.61 -7.04 14.80
CA PHE A 64 -0.09 -5.76 15.24
C PHE A 64 -0.02 -5.63 16.76
N GLU A 65 1.06 -5.04 17.24
CA GLU A 65 1.10 -4.42 18.56
C GLU A 65 0.52 -3.01 18.42
N ILE A 66 -0.52 -2.71 19.19
CA ILE A 66 -1.27 -1.44 19.10
C ILE A 66 -0.94 -0.56 20.30
N PHE A 67 -0.58 0.70 20.03
CA PHE A 67 -0.26 1.72 21.03
C PHE A 67 -1.17 2.93 20.80
N LEU A 68 -2.03 3.23 21.79
CA LEU A 68 -3.01 4.31 21.70
C LEU A 68 -2.45 5.61 22.28
N LEU A 69 -2.44 6.68 21.50
CA LEU A 69 -1.97 8.01 21.91
C LEU A 69 -3.08 8.85 22.58
N ASP A 70 -4.31 8.35 22.65
CA ASP A 70 -5.41 9.01 23.37
C ASP A 70 -5.14 9.12 24.88
N ASP A 71 -4.40 8.16 25.44
CA ASP A 71 -4.03 8.12 26.85
C ASP A 71 -2.71 8.87 27.14
N GLY A 72 -2.14 9.52 26.14
CA GLY A 72 -0.89 10.25 26.21
C GLY A 72 0.28 9.57 25.50
N PRO A 73 1.51 10.07 25.72
CA PRO A 73 2.70 9.54 25.08
C PRO A 73 2.92 8.06 25.37
N GLN A 74 3.34 7.30 24.35
CA GLN A 74 3.58 5.86 24.43
C GLN A 74 5.07 5.53 24.30
N ASP A 75 5.54 4.56 25.09
CA ASP A 75 6.88 4.00 24.96
C ASP A 75 6.82 2.74 24.07
N VAL A 76 7.39 2.86 22.86
CA VAL A 76 7.38 1.82 21.85
C VAL A 76 8.82 1.35 21.60
N HIS A 77 9.19 0.23 22.20
CA HIS A 77 10.53 -0.38 22.06
C HIS A 77 11.71 0.57 22.28
N GLY A 78 11.63 1.40 23.30
CA GLY A 78 12.69 2.34 23.67
C GLY A 78 12.60 3.72 23.02
N ALA A 79 11.65 3.92 22.13
CA ALA A 79 11.30 5.24 21.62
C ALA A 79 10.00 5.73 22.26
N ARG A 80 10.02 6.94 22.80
CA ARG A 80 8.83 7.63 23.29
C ARG A 80 8.19 8.39 22.16
N ILE A 81 6.92 8.14 21.90
CA ILE A 81 6.13 8.79 20.85
C ILE A 81 5.04 9.61 21.50
N GLU A 82 5.00 10.89 21.16
CA GLU A 82 4.03 11.86 21.64
C GLU A 82 3.38 12.58 20.46
N GLN A 83 2.04 12.67 20.45
CA GLN A 83 1.34 13.54 19.51
C GLN A 83 1.28 14.95 20.06
N VAL A 84 1.93 15.90 19.39
CA VAL A 84 2.02 17.29 19.82
C VAL A 84 1.05 18.23 19.09
N GLY A 85 0.47 17.76 17.98
CA GLY A 85 -0.50 18.50 17.20
C GLY A 85 -1.28 17.60 16.24
N TRP A 86 -2.08 18.20 15.37
CA TRP A 86 -2.74 17.46 14.30
C TRP A 86 -1.67 16.97 13.31
N ASP A 87 -1.57 15.64 13.14
CA ASP A 87 -0.56 14.99 12.31
C ASP A 87 0.90 15.41 12.62
N GLN A 88 1.15 15.90 13.85
CA GLN A 88 2.46 16.27 14.35
C GLN A 88 2.84 15.40 15.52
N PHE A 89 4.04 14.83 15.46
CA PHE A 89 4.54 13.87 16.45
C PHE A 89 5.94 14.26 16.90
N LYS A 90 6.23 13.96 18.16
CA LYS A 90 7.59 14.02 18.71
C LYS A 90 8.03 12.61 19.06
N LEU A 91 9.15 12.20 18.48
CA LEU A 91 9.82 10.95 18.80
C LEU A 91 11.07 11.25 19.62
N THR A 92 11.24 10.53 20.73
CA THR A 92 12.41 10.68 21.59
C THR A 92 12.99 9.29 21.86
N ALA A 93 14.28 9.11 21.54
CA ALA A 93 15.03 7.89 21.83
C ALA A 93 16.48 8.24 22.13
N ASP A 94 17.10 7.52 23.06
CA ASP A 94 18.52 7.67 23.46
C ASP A 94 18.93 9.12 23.82
N GLY A 95 17.97 9.91 24.33
CA GLY A 95 18.17 11.31 24.70
C GLY A 95 18.12 12.31 23.55
N GLU A 96 17.89 11.85 22.33
CA GLU A 96 17.64 12.69 21.16
C GLU A 96 16.14 12.77 20.86
N SER A 97 15.71 13.87 20.24
CA SER A 97 14.31 14.05 19.83
C SER A 97 14.23 14.53 18.38
N VAL A 98 13.23 14.03 17.68
CA VAL A 98 12.88 14.42 16.33
C VAL A 98 11.41 14.81 16.30
N ASP A 99 11.09 15.94 15.71
CA ASP A 99 9.72 16.36 15.42
C ASP A 99 9.36 15.93 13.99
N VAL A 100 8.22 15.26 13.85
CA VAL A 100 7.70 14.76 12.57
C VAL A 100 6.37 15.46 12.30
N ASP A 101 6.26 16.14 11.18
CA ASP A 101 5.08 16.87 10.75
C ASP A 101 4.57 16.26 9.42
N PHE A 102 3.37 15.70 9.46
CA PHE A 102 2.69 15.15 8.28
C PHE A 102 1.66 16.12 7.68
N THR A 103 1.58 17.35 8.19
CA THR A 103 0.65 18.36 7.67
C THR A 103 1.15 19.02 6.39
N ASP A 104 2.46 19.00 6.16
CA ASP A 104 3.06 19.51 4.93
C ASP A 104 2.80 18.55 3.75
N ASP A 105 2.60 19.13 2.56
CA ASP A 105 2.49 18.38 1.30
C ASP A 105 3.86 17.76 0.96
N LEU A 106 4.16 16.66 1.63
CA LEU A 106 5.42 15.94 1.48
C LEU A 106 5.45 15.30 0.08
N ARG A 107 6.19 15.92 -0.83
CA ARG A 107 6.72 15.19 -1.98
C ARG A 107 7.73 14.18 -1.44
N VAL A 108 7.24 13.01 -1.16
CA VAL A 108 8.10 11.91 -0.71
C VAL A 108 8.78 11.34 -1.95
N ASP A 109 10.11 11.42 -1.99
CA ASP A 109 10.89 10.71 -2.98
C ASP A 109 10.91 9.20 -2.62
N PRO A 110 11.02 8.31 -3.62
CA PRO A 110 11.12 6.89 -3.34
C PRO A 110 12.34 6.61 -2.45
N PRO A 111 12.22 5.67 -1.49
CA PRO A 111 13.31 5.34 -0.56
C PRO A 111 14.48 4.58 -1.23
N TYR A 112 14.36 4.29 -2.50
CA TYR A 112 15.35 3.60 -3.33
C TYR A 112 15.77 4.46 -4.53
N PRO A 113 16.98 4.27 -5.10
CA PRO A 113 17.44 5.05 -6.24
C PRO A 113 16.66 4.70 -7.51
N LEU A 114 16.22 5.73 -8.23
CA LEU A 114 15.69 5.59 -9.58
C LEU A 114 16.83 5.74 -10.60
N HIS A 115 16.95 4.77 -11.48
CA HIS A 115 17.94 4.81 -12.55
C HIS A 115 17.27 5.29 -13.85
N PRO A 116 17.79 6.35 -14.51
CA PRO A 116 17.30 6.76 -15.81
C PRO A 116 17.44 5.63 -16.83
N VAL A 117 16.36 5.33 -17.52
CA VAL A 117 16.34 4.34 -18.60
C VAL A 117 16.52 5.06 -19.91
N GLN A 118 17.46 4.59 -20.75
CA GLN A 118 17.64 5.15 -22.09
C GLN A 118 16.39 4.87 -22.93
N THR A 119 15.73 5.94 -23.38
CA THR A 119 14.60 5.82 -24.29
C THR A 119 15.11 5.33 -25.64
N PRO A 120 14.52 4.26 -26.22
CA PRO A 120 14.88 3.82 -27.55
C PRO A 120 14.69 4.93 -28.58
N SER A 121 15.64 5.09 -29.48
CA SER A 121 15.56 6.09 -30.58
C SER A 121 14.58 5.67 -31.70
N ALA A 122 14.15 4.40 -31.72
CA ALA A 122 13.19 3.86 -32.66
C ALA A 122 11.85 3.59 -32.02
N PRO A 123 10.71 3.73 -32.73
CA PRO A 123 9.41 3.37 -32.23
C PRO A 123 9.35 1.90 -31.80
N ILE A 124 8.87 1.64 -30.59
CA ILE A 124 8.68 0.29 -30.09
C ILE A 124 7.32 -0.22 -30.59
N THR A 125 7.34 -1.29 -31.42
CA THR A 125 6.11 -1.96 -31.86
C THR A 125 5.46 -2.75 -30.73
N PHE A 126 6.29 -3.45 -29.93
CA PHE A 126 5.88 -4.16 -28.74
C PHE A 126 7.03 -4.16 -27.74
N GLY A 127 6.75 -3.77 -26.52
CA GLY A 127 7.72 -3.78 -25.43
C GLY A 127 7.05 -3.93 -24.09
N LEU A 128 7.72 -4.62 -23.18
CA LEU A 128 7.32 -4.75 -21.78
C LEU A 128 8.49 -4.28 -20.92
N ASP A 129 8.24 -3.28 -20.10
CA ASP A 129 9.20 -2.77 -19.12
C ASP A 129 8.70 -3.14 -17.70
N VAL A 130 9.57 -3.77 -16.92
CA VAL A 130 9.31 -4.10 -15.53
C VAL A 130 9.67 -2.89 -14.68
N LEU A 131 8.67 -2.26 -14.09
CA LEU A 131 8.86 -1.09 -13.22
C LEU A 131 9.43 -1.49 -11.87
N GLY A 132 9.00 -2.63 -11.35
CA GLY A 132 9.46 -3.23 -10.12
C GLY A 132 8.96 -4.66 -9.97
N GLY A 133 9.44 -5.36 -8.94
CA GLY A 133 9.09 -6.77 -8.70
C GLY A 133 9.18 -7.16 -7.22
N ALA A 134 9.36 -6.17 -6.34
CA ALA A 134 9.38 -6.41 -4.91
C ALA A 134 7.97 -6.49 -4.31
N SER A 135 7.90 -6.86 -3.04
CA SER A 135 6.68 -6.76 -2.23
C SER A 135 6.31 -5.30 -2.02
N GLY A 136 5.01 -4.99 -1.94
CA GLY A 136 4.50 -3.65 -1.67
C GLY A 136 4.98 -3.01 -0.37
N PHE A 137 5.47 -3.79 0.56
CA PHE A 137 6.08 -3.33 1.81
C PHE A 137 7.60 -3.11 1.72
N SER A 138 8.21 -3.31 0.55
CA SER A 138 9.65 -3.08 0.37
C SER A 138 9.96 -1.58 0.40
N VAL A 139 11.00 -1.23 1.15
CA VAL A 139 11.59 0.12 1.15
C VAL A 139 12.90 0.18 0.34
N GLU A 140 13.34 -0.94 -0.21
CA GLU A 140 14.61 -1.07 -0.93
C GLU A 140 14.41 -1.10 -2.45
N GLU A 141 13.25 -1.57 -2.91
CA GLU A 141 12.93 -1.75 -4.33
C GLU A 141 11.45 -1.46 -4.59
N ALA A 142 11.13 -1.12 -5.84
CA ALA A 142 9.77 -0.87 -6.28
C ALA A 142 8.89 -2.12 -6.21
N SER A 143 7.63 -1.96 -5.82
CA SER A 143 6.62 -3.01 -5.88
C SER A 143 6.37 -3.48 -7.32
N THR A 144 5.66 -4.60 -7.46
CA THR A 144 5.42 -5.21 -8.77
C THR A 144 4.53 -4.33 -9.65
N GLY A 145 5.03 -3.99 -10.82
CA GLY A 145 4.29 -3.26 -11.84
C GLY A 145 4.98 -3.32 -13.19
N LEU A 146 4.18 -3.24 -14.24
CA LEU A 146 4.66 -3.39 -15.62
C LEU A 146 4.14 -2.25 -16.50
N LEU A 147 4.97 -1.83 -17.45
CA LEU A 147 4.58 -0.89 -18.50
C LEU A 147 4.63 -1.59 -19.85
N LEU A 148 3.48 -1.81 -20.46
CA LEU A 148 3.36 -2.37 -21.78
C LEU A 148 3.30 -1.24 -22.81
N ASN A 149 4.17 -1.29 -23.82
CA ASN A 149 4.11 -0.44 -25.01
C ASN A 149 3.67 -1.27 -26.22
N PHE A 150 2.60 -0.87 -26.84
CA PHE A 150 2.13 -1.48 -28.08
C PHE A 150 1.85 -0.40 -29.12
N ASN A 151 2.67 -0.35 -30.18
CA ASN A 151 2.59 0.65 -31.23
C ASN A 151 2.52 2.11 -30.73
N GLY A 152 3.25 2.42 -29.63
CA GLY A 152 3.26 3.73 -29.01
C GLY A 152 2.13 4.00 -28.01
N ALA A 153 1.15 3.11 -27.87
CA ALA A 153 0.19 3.16 -26.79
C ALA A 153 0.78 2.54 -25.52
N LEU A 154 0.70 3.25 -24.40
CA LEU A 154 1.22 2.80 -23.12
C LEU A 154 0.07 2.30 -22.23
N MET A 155 0.21 1.10 -21.73
CA MET A 155 -0.69 0.51 -20.72
C MET A 155 0.11 0.14 -19.48
N LEU A 156 -0.38 0.55 -18.32
CA LEU A 156 0.12 0.03 -17.05
C LEU A 156 -0.58 -1.29 -16.73
N ILE A 157 0.17 -2.23 -16.21
CA ILE A 157 -0.36 -3.42 -15.53
C ILE A 157 0.05 -3.25 -14.08
N ASP A 158 -0.94 -2.99 -13.25
CA ASP A 158 -0.85 -2.47 -11.90
C ASP A 158 -0.19 -1.08 -11.81
N SER A 159 -0.51 -0.35 -10.77
CA SER A 159 0.11 0.94 -10.46
C SER A 159 1.04 0.75 -9.26
N ILE A 160 2.20 1.36 -9.31
CA ILE A 160 3.17 1.27 -8.22
C ILE A 160 3.29 2.60 -7.49
N PRO A 161 3.69 2.61 -6.23
CA PRO A 161 4.06 3.83 -5.52
C PRO A 161 5.11 4.63 -6.31
N PHE A 162 5.05 5.94 -6.22
CA PHE A 162 5.96 6.86 -6.93
C PHE A 162 5.93 6.73 -8.46
N LEU A 163 4.80 6.35 -9.04
CA LEU A 163 4.63 6.12 -10.48
C LEU A 163 5.14 7.30 -11.34
N ASP A 164 4.85 8.54 -10.95
CA ASP A 164 5.28 9.73 -11.69
C ASP A 164 6.82 9.80 -11.82
N GLN A 165 7.54 9.46 -10.75
CA GLN A 165 9.00 9.44 -10.74
C GLN A 165 9.55 8.28 -11.59
N HIS A 166 8.91 7.10 -11.53
CA HIS A 166 9.28 5.97 -12.37
C HIS A 166 9.07 6.24 -13.85
N LEU A 167 7.99 6.90 -14.23
CA LEU A 167 7.73 7.32 -15.61
C LEU A 167 8.72 8.41 -16.05
N ALA A 168 8.97 9.42 -15.19
CA ALA A 168 9.92 10.48 -15.48
C ALA A 168 11.35 9.96 -15.70
N ALA A 169 11.79 8.97 -14.90
CA ALA A 169 13.09 8.31 -15.09
C ALA A 169 13.22 7.60 -16.45
N ARG A 170 12.10 7.30 -17.10
CA ARG A 170 12.00 6.70 -18.43
C ARG A 170 11.73 7.72 -19.54
N GLY A 171 11.71 9.00 -19.21
CA GLY A 171 11.36 10.08 -20.15
C GLY A 171 9.87 10.09 -20.53
N LEU A 172 9.02 9.50 -19.70
CA LEU A 172 7.58 9.40 -19.88
C LEU A 172 6.84 10.24 -18.85
N SER A 173 5.56 10.48 -19.11
CA SER A 173 4.65 11.10 -18.16
C SER A 173 3.33 10.32 -18.09
N LYS A 174 2.60 10.48 -16.99
CA LYS A 174 1.30 9.82 -16.79
C LYS A 174 0.27 10.17 -17.88
N ASN A 175 0.40 11.33 -18.53
CA ASN A 175 -0.50 11.74 -19.60
C ASN A 175 -0.34 10.90 -20.89
N GLN A 176 0.74 10.12 -21.00
CA GLN A 176 0.98 9.22 -22.12
C GLN A 176 0.41 7.82 -21.88
N VAL A 177 0.02 7.52 -20.65
CA VAL A 177 -0.62 6.25 -20.29
C VAL A 177 -2.06 6.26 -20.79
N SER A 178 -2.38 5.35 -21.70
CA SER A 178 -3.70 5.23 -22.32
C SER A 178 -4.68 4.36 -21.55
N SER A 179 -4.18 3.43 -20.75
CA SER A 179 -5.00 2.48 -19.99
C SER A 179 -4.22 1.89 -18.81
N ILE A 180 -4.97 1.41 -17.82
CA ILE A 180 -4.44 0.71 -16.65
C ILE A 180 -5.23 -0.60 -16.52
N LEU A 181 -4.52 -1.71 -16.37
CA LEU A 181 -5.07 -3.00 -15.99
C LEU A 181 -4.68 -3.25 -14.53
N LEU A 182 -5.66 -3.33 -13.65
CA LEU A 182 -5.43 -3.77 -12.27
C LEU A 182 -5.63 -5.29 -12.21
N THR A 183 -4.62 -5.99 -11.71
CA THR A 183 -4.71 -7.45 -11.52
C THR A 183 -5.56 -7.78 -10.30
N HIS A 184 -5.47 -6.96 -9.25
CA HIS A 184 -6.24 -7.07 -8.02
C HIS A 184 -6.21 -5.74 -7.24
N LEU A 185 -7.02 -5.66 -6.18
CA LEU A 185 -7.22 -4.42 -5.40
C LEU A 185 -6.43 -4.47 -4.09
N HIS A 186 -5.10 -4.46 -4.18
CA HIS A 186 -4.24 -4.15 -3.04
C HIS A 186 -3.73 -2.72 -3.14
N ASP A 187 -3.31 -2.13 -2.03
CA ASP A 187 -2.91 -0.72 -1.94
C ASP A 187 -1.60 -0.41 -2.67
N ASP A 188 -0.82 -1.43 -3.02
CA ASP A 188 0.47 -1.35 -3.70
C ASP A 188 0.39 -1.56 -5.22
N HIS A 189 -0.85 -1.62 -5.79
CA HIS A 189 -1.12 -1.85 -7.22
C HIS A 189 -1.98 -0.79 -7.89
#